data_debe9bd6295f9a9a9a7ab1bd18144167
#
_entry.id   debe9bd6295f9a9a9a7ab1bd18144167
#
_cell.length_a   1.000
_cell.length_b   1.000
_cell.length_c   1.000
_cell.angle_alpha   90.00
_cell.angle_beta   90.00
_cell.angle_gamma   90.00
#
_symmetry.space_group_name_H-M   'P 1'
#
loop_
_entity.id
_entity.type
_entity.pdbx_description
1 polymer ?
#
loop_
_entity_poly.entity_id
_entity_poly.type
_entity_poly.pdbx_seq_one_letter_code
_entity_poly.pdbx_strand_id
1 'polypeptide(L)'
;MKVSKNCISLIIEFEGFRNDAYNDGFGNLTIGIGHCANDVYIGQHLTDSEVYALFYSDIARFEENVNKYDYKYNWSQNEFDALVSFAFNIGSIDELIRYGDLDKKDICDRMLLYCHASGEVVKGLQRRRKAEVELFKKDSKDTGYYFNLVADTLKGKYGNGEEREYKLGNDYNIVQGAINTLFDYLRKNM
;
A
#
# COMPACT_ATOMS: atom_id res chain seq x y z
N MET A 1 3.79 -7.42 6.98
CA MET A 1 2.99 -6.18 6.81
C MET A 1 1.74 -6.48 5.99
N LYS A 2 0.77 -5.56 5.97
CA LYS A 2 -0.44 -5.57 5.12
C LYS A 2 -0.53 -4.25 4.39
N VAL A 3 -1.20 -4.23 3.23
CA VAL A 3 -1.38 -3.00 2.46
C VAL A 3 -2.23 -1.98 3.20
N SER A 4 -1.88 -0.71 3.05
CA SER A 4 -2.65 0.43 3.54
C SER A 4 -3.67 0.93 2.50
N LYS A 5 -4.48 1.90 2.89
CA LYS A 5 -5.39 2.59 1.95
C LYS A 5 -4.65 3.26 0.78
N ASN A 6 -3.39 3.68 0.96
CA ASN A 6 -2.60 4.29 -0.11
C ASN A 6 -2.34 3.29 -1.24
N CYS A 7 -1.96 2.04 -0.90
CA CYS A 7 -1.78 0.97 -1.88
C CYS A 7 -3.08 0.66 -2.62
N ILE A 8 -4.19 0.49 -1.86
CA ILE A 8 -5.50 0.16 -2.44
C ILE A 8 -5.93 1.25 -3.44
N SER A 9 -5.84 2.53 -3.04
CA SER A 9 -6.18 3.66 -3.90
C SER A 9 -5.31 3.71 -5.16
N LEU A 10 -4.01 3.44 -5.01
CA LEU A 10 -3.08 3.42 -6.14
C LEU A 10 -3.41 2.29 -7.13
N ILE A 11 -3.71 1.08 -6.63
CA ILE A 11 -4.08 -0.03 -7.50
C ILE A 11 -5.41 0.26 -8.20
N ILE A 12 -6.43 0.78 -7.50
CA ILE A 12 -7.72 1.16 -8.08
C ILE A 12 -7.56 2.21 -9.17
N GLU A 13 -6.64 3.17 -9.02
CA GLU A 13 -6.38 4.20 -10.05
C GLU A 13 -5.96 3.58 -11.40
N PHE A 14 -5.21 2.47 -11.37
CA PHE A 14 -4.70 1.84 -12.59
C PHE A 14 -5.54 0.67 -13.11
N GLU A 15 -6.17 -0.10 -12.23
CA GLU A 15 -6.98 -1.28 -12.60
C GLU A 15 -8.48 -0.93 -12.72
N GLY A 16 -8.93 0.13 -12.04
CA GLY A 16 -10.34 0.48 -11.91
C GLY A 16 -11.02 -0.29 -10.77
N PHE A 17 -12.33 0.00 -10.60
CA PHE A 17 -13.23 -0.66 -9.66
C PHE A 17 -14.53 -0.97 -10.39
N ARG A 18 -14.88 -2.23 -10.55
CA ARG A 18 -16.04 -2.68 -11.32
C ARG A 18 -16.85 -3.71 -10.56
N ASN A 19 -18.12 -3.42 -10.34
CA ASN A 19 -19.06 -4.38 -9.73
C ASN A 19 -19.52 -5.44 -10.72
N ASP A 20 -19.55 -5.11 -12.01
CA ASP A 20 -19.99 -6.01 -13.06
C ASP A 20 -18.82 -6.56 -13.87
N ALA A 21 -18.91 -7.83 -14.25
CA ALA A 21 -17.93 -8.46 -15.12
C ALA A 21 -17.93 -7.79 -16.50
N TYR A 22 -16.73 -7.55 -17.02
CA TYR A 22 -16.53 -6.92 -18.33
C TYR A 22 -15.41 -7.62 -19.12
N ASN A 23 -15.42 -7.43 -20.43
CA ASN A 23 -14.31 -7.87 -21.28
C ASN A 23 -13.23 -6.78 -21.29
N ASP A 24 -11.98 -7.16 -21.01
CA ASP A 24 -10.84 -6.25 -20.92
C ASP A 24 -10.31 -5.74 -22.28
N GLY A 25 -10.96 -6.17 -23.38
CA GLY A 25 -10.54 -5.85 -24.75
C GLY A 25 -9.46 -6.80 -25.30
N PHE A 26 -8.89 -7.66 -24.47
CA PHE A 26 -7.93 -8.70 -24.86
C PHE A 26 -8.56 -10.11 -24.86
N GLY A 27 -9.85 -10.19 -24.57
CA GLY A 27 -10.60 -11.44 -24.58
C GLY A 27 -10.80 -12.08 -23.21
N ASN A 28 -10.31 -11.45 -22.13
CA ASN A 28 -10.48 -11.96 -20.79
C ASN A 28 -11.68 -11.28 -20.10
N LEU A 29 -12.43 -12.07 -19.31
CA LEU A 29 -13.43 -11.53 -18.41
C LEU A 29 -12.77 -11.10 -17.11
N THR A 30 -13.05 -9.87 -16.70
CA THR A 30 -12.46 -9.23 -15.54
C THR A 30 -13.56 -8.63 -14.66
N ILE A 31 -13.42 -8.68 -13.34
CA ILE A 31 -14.35 -8.11 -12.37
C ILE A 31 -13.58 -7.48 -11.21
N GLY A 32 -14.23 -6.64 -10.43
CA GLY A 32 -13.65 -6.09 -9.21
C GLY A 32 -12.53 -5.09 -9.48
N ILE A 33 -11.37 -5.33 -8.87
CA ILE A 33 -10.15 -4.52 -9.02
C ILE A 33 -9.12 -5.37 -9.78
N GLY A 34 -9.38 -5.56 -11.08
CA GLY A 34 -8.48 -6.30 -11.96
C GLY A 34 -8.49 -7.83 -11.78
N HIS A 35 -9.47 -8.41 -11.11
CA HIS A 35 -9.57 -9.85 -10.96
C HIS A 35 -9.94 -10.49 -12.30
N CYS A 36 -9.07 -11.36 -12.81
CA CYS A 36 -9.20 -12.07 -14.06
C CYS A 36 -8.81 -13.53 -13.85
N ALA A 37 -9.81 -14.39 -13.66
CA ALA A 37 -9.62 -15.81 -13.40
C ALA A 37 -10.79 -16.63 -13.98
N ASN A 38 -10.71 -17.96 -13.90
CA ASN A 38 -11.71 -18.87 -14.48
C ASN A 38 -13.07 -18.86 -13.77
N ASP A 39 -13.19 -18.22 -12.63
CA ASP A 39 -14.40 -18.04 -11.83
C ASP A 39 -15.21 -16.80 -12.24
N VAL A 40 -14.69 -15.96 -13.16
CA VAL A 40 -15.41 -14.81 -13.70
C VAL A 40 -16.27 -15.23 -14.88
N TYR A 41 -17.57 -14.89 -14.86
CA TYR A 41 -18.52 -15.22 -15.91
C TYR A 41 -19.36 -14.01 -16.36
N ILE A 42 -19.90 -14.09 -17.56
CA ILE A 42 -20.72 -13.01 -18.15
C ILE A 42 -21.99 -12.80 -17.30
N GLY A 43 -22.24 -11.54 -16.93
CA GLY A 43 -23.38 -11.16 -16.10
C GLY A 43 -23.16 -11.31 -14.59
N GLN A 44 -21.94 -11.67 -14.18
CA GLN A 44 -21.58 -11.68 -12.75
C GLN A 44 -21.59 -10.24 -12.20
N HIS A 45 -22.17 -10.08 -11.03
CA HIS A 45 -22.23 -8.82 -10.27
C HIS A 45 -21.77 -9.08 -8.84
N LEU A 46 -20.93 -8.19 -8.33
CA LEU A 46 -20.45 -8.16 -6.94
C LEU A 46 -20.85 -6.86 -6.28
N THR A 47 -21.22 -6.93 -5.01
CA THR A 47 -21.31 -5.74 -4.15
C THR A 47 -19.92 -5.16 -3.88
N ASP A 48 -19.83 -3.90 -3.46
CA ASP A 48 -18.56 -3.27 -3.09
C ASP A 48 -17.79 -4.10 -2.04
N SER A 49 -18.51 -4.66 -1.06
CA SER A 49 -17.91 -5.50 -0.02
C SER A 49 -17.30 -6.78 -0.58
N GLU A 50 -17.97 -7.41 -1.55
CA GLU A 50 -17.45 -8.61 -2.23
C GLU A 50 -16.27 -8.28 -3.13
N VAL A 51 -16.28 -7.12 -3.82
CA VAL A 51 -15.13 -6.63 -4.60
C VAL A 51 -13.91 -6.46 -3.70
N TYR A 52 -14.05 -5.83 -2.52
CA TYR A 52 -12.93 -5.71 -1.59
C TYR A 52 -12.49 -7.05 -1.01
N ALA A 53 -13.42 -7.96 -0.69
CA ALA A 53 -13.06 -9.28 -0.19
C ALA A 53 -12.25 -10.07 -1.23
N LEU A 54 -12.66 -10.03 -2.50
CA LEU A 54 -11.95 -10.63 -3.62
C LEU A 54 -10.56 -10.02 -3.78
N PHE A 55 -10.46 -8.68 -3.78
CA PHE A 55 -9.20 -7.97 -3.87
C PHE A 55 -8.23 -8.34 -2.74
N TYR A 56 -8.70 -8.44 -1.49
CA TYR A 56 -7.84 -8.86 -0.37
C TYR A 56 -7.35 -10.31 -0.50
N SER A 57 -8.13 -11.18 -1.13
CA SER A 57 -7.69 -12.55 -1.48
C SER A 57 -6.58 -12.51 -2.53
N ASP A 58 -6.78 -11.72 -3.60
CA ASP A 58 -5.82 -11.65 -4.71
C ASP A 58 -4.48 -11.03 -4.29
N ILE A 59 -4.53 -9.97 -3.46
CA ILE A 59 -3.34 -9.23 -3.10
C ILE A 59 -2.45 -9.97 -2.09
N ALA A 60 -3.00 -10.94 -1.36
CA ALA A 60 -2.29 -11.64 -0.27
C ALA A 60 -0.97 -12.26 -0.73
N ARG A 61 -0.92 -12.88 -1.91
CA ARG A 61 0.31 -13.46 -2.48
C ARG A 61 1.41 -12.43 -2.76
N PHE A 62 1.02 -11.20 -3.12
CA PHE A 62 1.97 -10.12 -3.38
C PHE A 62 2.48 -9.49 -2.08
N GLU A 63 1.62 -9.41 -1.06
CA GLU A 63 2.04 -9.05 0.30
C GLU A 63 3.07 -10.05 0.84
N GLU A 64 2.85 -11.35 0.65
CA GLU A 64 3.81 -12.39 1.05
C GLU A 64 5.14 -12.25 0.30
N ASN A 65 5.10 -12.00 -1.01
CA ASN A 65 6.29 -11.80 -1.82
C ASN A 65 7.14 -10.61 -1.31
N VAL A 66 6.51 -9.48 -0.98
CA VAL A 66 7.22 -8.31 -0.44
C VAL A 66 7.71 -8.57 1.00
N ASN A 67 6.86 -9.16 1.86
CA ASN A 67 7.22 -9.49 3.25
C ASN A 67 8.42 -10.44 3.35
N LYS A 68 8.61 -11.32 2.36
CA LYS A 68 9.76 -12.24 2.28
C LYS A 68 11.10 -11.51 2.44
N TYR A 69 11.19 -10.26 2.06
CA TYR A 69 12.41 -9.46 2.09
C TYR A 69 12.45 -8.41 3.20
N ASP A 70 11.40 -8.33 4.03
CA ASP A 70 11.31 -7.32 5.09
C ASP A 70 12.45 -7.42 6.10
N TYR A 71 12.90 -8.64 6.43
CA TYR A 71 14.04 -8.87 7.33
C TYR A 71 15.35 -8.18 6.89
N LYS A 72 15.50 -7.96 5.58
CA LYS A 72 16.69 -7.32 5.00
C LYS A 72 16.50 -5.82 4.84
N TYR A 73 15.33 -5.40 4.36
CA TYR A 73 15.10 -4.02 3.97
C TYR A 73 14.42 -3.18 5.03
N ASN A 74 13.71 -3.80 5.98
CA ASN A 74 12.90 -3.12 6.98
C ASN A 74 12.00 -2.05 6.31
N TRP A 75 11.02 -2.53 5.54
CA TRP A 75 10.15 -1.67 4.75
C TRP A 75 9.33 -0.71 5.62
N SER A 76 9.30 0.54 5.24
CA SER A 76 8.25 1.44 5.71
C SER A 76 6.90 1.08 5.09
N GLN A 77 5.79 1.57 5.64
CA GLN A 77 4.47 1.28 5.07
C GLN A 77 4.34 1.75 3.62
N ASN A 78 4.86 2.93 3.29
CA ASN A 78 4.78 3.46 1.93
C ASN A 78 5.68 2.70 0.94
N GLU A 79 6.85 2.26 1.37
CA GLU A 79 7.72 1.38 0.58
C GLU A 79 7.06 0.03 0.32
N PHE A 80 6.48 -0.58 1.35
CA PHE A 80 5.72 -1.82 1.24
C PHE A 80 4.55 -1.68 0.27
N ASP A 81 3.74 -0.64 0.43
CA ASP A 81 2.57 -0.36 -0.41
C ASP A 81 2.95 -0.19 -1.89
N ALA A 82 4.01 0.56 -2.16
CA ALA A 82 4.52 0.77 -3.51
C ALA A 82 5.02 -0.53 -4.16
N LEU A 83 5.75 -1.36 -3.39
CA LEU A 83 6.26 -2.65 -3.86
C LEU A 83 5.14 -3.66 -4.07
N VAL A 84 4.10 -3.68 -3.23
CA VAL A 84 2.93 -4.54 -3.45
C VAL A 84 2.16 -4.10 -4.69
N SER A 85 1.97 -2.77 -4.93
CA SER A 85 1.39 -2.29 -6.19
C SER A 85 2.20 -2.70 -7.41
N PHE A 86 3.52 -2.61 -7.33
CA PHE A 86 4.42 -3.07 -8.39
C PHE A 86 4.27 -4.58 -8.62
N ALA A 87 4.33 -5.39 -7.56
CA ALA A 87 4.17 -6.85 -7.64
C ALA A 87 2.81 -7.26 -8.19
N PHE A 88 1.74 -6.56 -7.85
CA PHE A 88 0.39 -6.79 -8.38
C PHE A 88 0.34 -6.67 -9.91
N ASN A 89 1.09 -5.72 -10.48
CA ASN A 89 1.14 -5.52 -11.93
C ASN A 89 2.15 -6.44 -12.65
N ILE A 90 3.32 -6.70 -12.04
CA ILE A 90 4.43 -7.42 -12.69
C ILE A 90 4.46 -8.90 -12.29
N GLY A 91 3.85 -9.26 -11.16
CA GLY A 91 3.81 -10.61 -10.60
C GLY A 91 4.69 -10.81 -9.37
N SER A 92 5.84 -10.15 -9.26
CA SER A 92 6.81 -10.30 -8.17
C SER A 92 7.76 -9.11 -8.09
N ILE A 93 8.38 -8.90 -6.91
CA ILE A 93 9.51 -7.96 -6.77
C ILE A 93 10.87 -8.66 -6.88
N ASP A 94 10.92 -9.97 -6.99
CA ASP A 94 12.16 -10.74 -6.88
C ASP A 94 13.24 -10.25 -7.86
N GLU A 95 12.90 -10.11 -9.14
CA GLU A 95 13.83 -9.59 -10.14
C GLU A 95 14.12 -8.09 -9.95
N LEU A 96 13.13 -7.31 -9.54
CA LEU A 96 13.29 -5.87 -9.25
C LEU A 96 14.42 -5.64 -8.26
N ILE A 97 14.44 -6.40 -7.18
CA ILE A 97 15.42 -6.27 -6.10
C ILE A 97 16.61 -7.26 -6.23
N ARG A 98 16.75 -7.91 -7.39
CA ARG A 98 17.79 -8.93 -7.65
C ARG A 98 17.83 -10.00 -6.55
N TYR A 99 16.65 -10.54 -6.20
CA TYR A 99 16.52 -11.54 -5.14
C TYR A 99 17.12 -11.11 -3.78
N GLY A 100 17.09 -9.81 -3.52
CA GLY A 100 17.62 -9.21 -2.31
C GLY A 100 19.02 -8.61 -2.41
N ASP A 101 19.70 -8.67 -3.57
CA ASP A 101 21.07 -8.14 -3.71
C ASP A 101 21.14 -6.67 -4.12
N LEU A 102 19.99 -6.04 -4.43
CA LEU A 102 19.94 -4.63 -4.77
C LEU A 102 19.93 -3.76 -3.51
N ASP A 103 20.68 -2.67 -3.51
CA ASP A 103 20.58 -1.66 -2.46
C ASP A 103 19.23 -0.96 -2.50
N LYS A 104 18.65 -0.70 -1.32
CA LYS A 104 17.33 -0.06 -1.18
C LYS A 104 17.21 1.26 -1.94
N LYS A 105 18.30 2.08 -1.94
CA LYS A 105 18.37 3.36 -2.64
C LYS A 105 18.18 3.25 -4.16
N ASP A 106 18.55 2.11 -4.76
CA ASP A 106 18.55 1.91 -6.21
C ASP A 106 17.24 1.28 -6.71
N ILE A 107 16.33 0.87 -5.80
CA ILE A 107 15.05 0.22 -6.14
C ILE A 107 14.18 1.13 -7.02
N CYS A 108 14.07 2.41 -6.67
CA CYS A 108 13.23 3.36 -7.40
C CYS A 108 13.71 3.55 -8.86
N ASP A 109 15.01 3.68 -9.07
CA ASP A 109 15.57 3.87 -10.41
C ASP A 109 15.35 2.62 -11.26
N ARG A 110 15.50 1.45 -10.65
CA ARG A 110 15.24 0.19 -11.33
C ARG A 110 13.75 -0.01 -11.61
N MET A 111 12.85 0.37 -10.69
CA MET A 111 11.41 0.30 -10.88
C MET A 111 10.96 1.07 -12.13
N LEU A 112 11.51 2.27 -12.38
CA LEU A 112 11.19 3.10 -13.55
C LEU A 112 11.48 2.42 -14.89
N LEU A 113 12.38 1.41 -14.94
CA LEU A 113 12.70 0.65 -16.15
C LEU A 113 11.57 -0.31 -16.57
N TYR A 114 10.64 -0.67 -15.68
CA TYR A 114 9.53 -1.59 -15.95
C TYR A 114 8.34 -0.90 -16.64
N CYS A 115 8.62 -0.11 -17.65
CA CYS A 115 7.62 0.64 -18.41
C CYS A 115 7.53 0.25 -19.90
N HIS A 116 8.11 -0.91 -20.28
CA HIS A 116 8.13 -1.37 -21.67
C HIS A 116 7.20 -2.58 -21.85
N ALA A 117 6.55 -2.65 -23.02
CA ALA A 117 5.91 -3.86 -23.54
C ALA A 117 6.30 -4.01 -25.03
N SER A 118 6.64 -5.23 -25.44
CA SER A 118 7.12 -5.52 -26.80
C SER A 118 8.29 -4.64 -27.28
N GLY A 119 9.15 -4.22 -26.34
CA GLY A 119 10.33 -3.37 -26.62
C GLY A 119 10.06 -1.86 -26.66
N GLU A 120 8.78 -1.44 -26.57
CA GLU A 120 8.41 -0.02 -26.61
C GLU A 120 7.94 0.50 -25.26
N VAL A 121 8.16 1.80 -25.01
CA VAL A 121 7.67 2.48 -23.81
C VAL A 121 6.16 2.63 -23.86
N VAL A 122 5.46 2.08 -22.88
CA VAL A 122 4.02 2.22 -22.69
C VAL A 122 3.73 3.36 -21.71
N LYS A 123 3.08 4.42 -22.17
CA LYS A 123 2.77 5.61 -21.36
C LYS A 123 2.01 5.28 -20.06
N GLY A 124 1.08 4.33 -20.11
CA GLY A 124 0.32 3.87 -18.93
C GLY A 124 1.23 3.25 -17.88
N LEU A 125 2.14 2.35 -18.30
CA LEU A 125 3.12 1.73 -17.41
C LEU A 125 4.10 2.77 -16.85
N GLN A 126 4.56 3.72 -17.69
CA GLN A 126 5.44 4.79 -17.23
C GLN A 126 4.77 5.66 -16.15
N ARG A 127 3.48 5.99 -16.31
CA ARG A 127 2.71 6.72 -15.31
C ARG A 127 2.59 5.91 -14.01
N ARG A 128 2.28 4.62 -14.10
CA ARG A 128 2.18 3.72 -12.95
C ARG A 128 3.50 3.63 -12.18
N ARG A 129 4.61 3.39 -12.85
CA ARG A 129 5.95 3.34 -12.21
C ARG A 129 6.30 4.65 -11.48
N LYS A 130 5.97 5.81 -12.09
CA LYS A 130 6.17 7.10 -11.43
C LYS A 130 5.36 7.23 -10.15
N ALA A 131 4.07 6.89 -10.18
CA ALA A 131 3.20 6.94 -9.00
C ALA A 131 3.66 5.98 -7.90
N GLU A 132 4.12 4.77 -8.24
CA GLU A 132 4.70 3.82 -7.29
C GLU A 132 6.01 4.36 -6.69
N VAL A 133 6.88 4.97 -7.47
CA VAL A 133 8.12 5.60 -6.97
C VAL A 133 7.82 6.81 -6.09
N GLU A 134 6.81 7.61 -6.42
CA GLU A 134 6.36 8.73 -5.56
C GLU A 134 5.85 8.21 -4.21
N LEU A 135 5.07 7.13 -4.21
CA LEU A 135 4.61 6.49 -2.98
C LEU A 135 5.79 5.91 -2.18
N PHE A 136 6.72 5.22 -2.84
CA PHE A 136 7.91 4.64 -2.20
C PHE A 136 8.77 5.69 -1.51
N LYS A 137 9.00 6.83 -2.17
CA LYS A 137 9.81 7.95 -1.67
C LYS A 137 9.07 8.86 -0.68
N LYS A 138 7.74 8.70 -0.58
CA LYS A 138 6.96 9.48 0.36
C LYS A 138 7.42 9.13 1.77
N ASP A 139 7.95 10.12 2.49
CA ASP A 139 8.38 9.93 3.87
C ASP A 139 7.26 9.24 4.64
N SER A 140 7.49 8.00 5.00
CA SER A 140 6.71 7.38 6.05
C SER A 140 6.96 8.27 7.26
N LYS A 141 5.89 8.77 7.84
CA LYS A 141 5.98 9.46 9.12
C LYS A 141 6.76 8.53 10.04
N ASP A 142 8.05 8.83 10.21
CA ASP A 142 8.99 7.96 10.90
C ASP A 142 8.66 7.92 12.40
N THR A 143 9.35 7.05 13.12
CA THR A 143 9.21 6.98 14.59
C THR A 143 9.47 8.34 15.25
N GLY A 144 10.36 9.16 14.69
CA GLY A 144 10.63 10.52 15.15
C GLY A 144 9.46 11.47 14.95
N TYR A 145 8.75 11.37 13.84
CA TYR A 145 7.53 12.13 13.58
C TYR A 145 6.46 11.82 14.65
N TYR A 146 6.15 10.54 14.86
CA TYR A 146 5.16 10.15 15.88
C TYR A 146 5.61 10.44 17.30
N PHE A 147 6.91 10.28 17.59
CA PHE A 147 7.46 10.67 18.88
C PHE A 147 7.24 12.17 19.16
N ASN A 148 7.49 13.04 18.18
CA ASN A 148 7.24 14.47 18.30
C ASN A 148 5.74 14.78 18.47
N LEU A 149 4.86 14.11 17.72
CA LEU A 149 3.40 14.26 17.88
C LEU A 149 2.92 13.84 19.27
N VAL A 150 3.40 12.73 19.80
CA VAL A 150 3.10 12.28 21.17
C VAL A 150 3.60 13.28 22.19
N ALA A 151 4.85 13.73 22.08
CA ALA A 151 5.42 14.72 22.97
C ALA A 151 4.65 16.06 22.94
N ASP A 152 4.30 16.57 21.77
CA ASP A 152 3.51 17.79 21.60
C ASP A 152 2.08 17.63 22.13
N THR A 153 1.48 16.43 21.98
CA THR A 153 0.15 16.13 22.53
C THR A 153 0.17 16.11 24.05
N LEU A 154 1.19 15.52 24.66
CA LEU A 154 1.37 15.52 26.13
C LEU A 154 1.58 16.94 26.69
N LYS A 155 2.17 17.85 25.90
CA LYS A 155 2.29 19.28 26.22
C LYS A 155 0.99 20.08 26.00
N GLY A 156 -0.09 19.42 25.53
CA GLY A 156 -1.40 20.06 25.32
C GLY A 156 -1.58 20.78 23.98
N LYS A 157 -0.62 20.71 23.04
CA LYS A 157 -0.65 21.45 21.76
C LYS A 157 -1.88 21.13 20.89
N TYR A 158 -2.38 19.92 20.98
CA TYR A 158 -3.53 19.43 20.18
C TYR A 158 -4.86 19.45 20.95
N GLY A 159 -4.89 19.96 22.19
CA GLY A 159 -6.10 19.98 23.01
C GLY A 159 -6.50 18.58 23.51
N ASN A 160 -7.80 18.39 23.79
CA ASN A 160 -8.37 17.14 24.31
C ASN A 160 -9.60 16.71 23.53
N GLY A 161 -9.96 15.41 23.63
CA GLY A 161 -11.19 14.85 23.04
C GLY A 161 -11.30 15.13 21.56
N GLU A 162 -12.46 15.62 21.11
CA GLU A 162 -12.77 15.88 19.70
C GLU A 162 -11.83 16.91 19.05
N GLU A 163 -11.36 17.92 19.78
CA GLU A 163 -10.39 18.90 19.28
C GLU A 163 -9.07 18.22 18.90
N ARG A 164 -8.59 17.29 19.72
CA ARG A 164 -7.37 16.51 19.44
C ARG A 164 -7.57 15.61 18.23
N GLU A 165 -8.70 14.94 18.14
CA GLU A 165 -9.03 14.07 17.02
C GLU A 165 -9.05 14.86 15.71
N TYR A 166 -9.71 16.03 15.69
CA TYR A 166 -9.74 16.91 14.54
C TYR A 166 -8.36 17.39 14.10
N LYS A 167 -7.54 17.88 15.07
CA LYS A 167 -6.21 18.43 14.78
C LYS A 167 -5.18 17.37 14.35
N LEU A 168 -5.26 16.16 14.88
CA LEU A 168 -4.36 15.07 14.52
C LEU A 168 -4.84 14.29 13.28
N GLY A 169 -6.14 14.35 12.96
CA GLY A 169 -6.72 13.67 11.80
C GLY A 169 -6.32 12.20 11.74
N ASN A 170 -5.73 11.77 10.65
CA ASN A 170 -5.33 10.37 10.43
C ASN A 170 -4.30 9.85 11.44
N ASP A 171 -3.60 10.73 12.15
CA ASP A 171 -2.58 10.35 13.13
C ASP A 171 -3.16 10.12 14.53
N TYR A 172 -4.42 10.51 14.76
CA TYR A 172 -5.05 10.47 16.07
C TYR A 172 -4.97 9.10 16.74
N ASN A 173 -5.36 8.04 16.04
CA ASN A 173 -5.40 6.70 16.61
C ASN A 173 -4.01 6.20 17.03
N ILE A 174 -2.98 6.50 16.25
CA ILE A 174 -1.59 6.10 16.55
C ILE A 174 -1.08 6.87 17.76
N VAL A 175 -1.25 8.19 17.76
CA VAL A 175 -0.78 9.07 18.84
C VAL A 175 -1.53 8.78 20.15
N GLN A 176 -2.87 8.65 20.10
CA GLN A 176 -3.67 8.37 21.27
C GLN A 176 -3.40 6.96 21.83
N GLY A 177 -3.21 5.97 20.97
CA GLY A 177 -2.82 4.62 21.36
C GLY A 177 -1.47 4.59 22.09
N ALA A 178 -0.46 5.32 21.58
CA ALA A 178 0.84 5.42 22.22
C ALA A 178 0.75 6.11 23.60
N ILE A 179 -0.06 7.17 23.73
CA ILE A 179 -0.30 7.87 25.00
C ILE A 179 -0.98 6.94 26.01
N ASN A 180 -2.02 6.22 25.60
CA ASN A 180 -2.71 5.29 26.48
C ASN A 180 -1.78 4.18 27.00
N THR A 181 -0.95 3.61 26.09
CA THR A 181 0.05 2.60 26.45
C THR A 181 1.06 3.15 27.49
N LEU A 182 1.53 4.38 27.29
CA LEU A 182 2.43 5.05 28.23
C LEU A 182 1.79 5.22 29.62
N PHE A 183 0.55 5.70 29.68
CA PHE A 183 -0.15 5.87 30.96
C PHE A 183 -0.46 4.53 31.64
N ASP A 184 -0.79 3.48 30.90
CA ASP A 184 -1.00 2.15 31.47
C ASP A 184 0.31 1.56 32.02
N TYR A 185 1.42 1.78 31.35
CA TYR A 185 2.75 1.41 31.87
C TYR A 185 3.07 2.14 33.19
N LEU A 186 2.86 3.46 33.24
CA LEU A 186 3.12 4.25 34.44
C LEU A 186 2.23 3.80 35.61
N ARG A 187 0.95 3.55 35.39
CA ARG A 187 0.02 3.06 36.46
C ARG A 187 0.44 1.72 37.05
N LYS A 188 1.05 0.84 36.23
CA LYS A 188 1.48 -0.50 36.70
C LYS A 188 2.82 -0.47 37.44
N ASN A 189 3.61 0.58 37.26
CA ASN A 189 4.97 0.64 37.79
C ASN A 189 5.20 1.79 38.80
N MET A 190 4.13 2.50 39.18
CA MET A 190 4.09 3.47 40.29
C MET A 190 3.30 2.90 41.47
#